data_7d176b9611bf91524a6a549d11a96b66
#
_entry.id   7d176b9611bf91524a6a549d11a96b66
#
_cell.length_a   1.000
_cell.length_b   1.000
_cell.length_c   1.000
_cell.angle_alpha   90.00
_cell.angle_beta   90.00
_cell.angle_gamma   90.00
#
_symmetry.space_group_name_H-M   'P 1'
#
loop_
_entity.id
_entity.type
_entity.pdbx_description
1 polymer ?
#
loop_
_entity_poly.entity_id
_entity_poly.type
_entity_poly.pdbx_seq_one_letter_code
_entity_poly.pdbx_strand_id
1 'polypeptide(L)'
;MKVAKKRVPKLRNAEATRAKILAAAINEFADRGLTEARTEDIAERCGVNKRLVYYYFGTKEGLYLAALEEAYAKLTELEHAIDVDHLEPKAAIAALINLKIDYYIANPHFISFLNMENLYKAKTLSKSKRLNEFKTPLTQVISRILERGEKQGIFRSDIEPIDLYISICALGFMYFANQHTLKVIFNRDLMSADSLKRRRENIVDLILSYLNPSNAGVQAERQRSLTLETLIL
;
A
#
# COMPACT_ATOMS: atom_id res chain seq x y z
N MET A 1 -27.83 27.50 -39.46
CA MET A 1 -26.94 27.83 -38.32
C MET A 1 -26.32 26.53 -37.82
N LYS A 2 -25.03 26.32 -38.11
CA LYS A 2 -24.27 25.14 -37.66
C LYS A 2 -23.57 25.47 -36.35
N VAL A 3 -24.01 24.89 -35.23
CA VAL A 3 -23.34 24.99 -33.92
C VAL A 3 -22.17 24.03 -33.93
N ALA A 4 -20.96 24.56 -33.82
CA ALA A 4 -19.72 23.82 -33.84
C ALA A 4 -19.49 23.05 -32.53
N LYS A 5 -19.60 21.75 -32.55
CA LYS A 5 -19.06 20.83 -31.51
C LYS A 5 -17.56 20.61 -31.76
N LYS A 6 -16.69 21.49 -31.24
CA LYS A 6 -15.24 21.36 -31.35
C LYS A 6 -14.55 21.71 -30.03
N ARG A 7 -14.59 20.83 -29.00
CA ARG A 7 -13.72 20.98 -27.81
C ARG A 7 -13.33 19.69 -27.08
N VAL A 8 -13.89 18.55 -27.43
CA VAL A 8 -13.61 17.27 -26.74
C VAL A 8 -12.24 16.63 -27.07
N PRO A 9 -11.66 16.73 -28.29
CA PRO A 9 -10.39 16.05 -28.59
C PRO A 9 -9.17 16.59 -27.86
N LYS A 10 -9.14 17.88 -27.52
CA LYS A 10 -7.95 18.55 -26.95
C LYS A 10 -7.77 18.22 -25.45
N LEU A 11 -8.86 18.14 -24.69
CA LEU A 11 -8.85 17.75 -23.28
C LEU A 11 -8.48 16.27 -23.11
N ARG A 12 -9.11 15.39 -23.89
CA ARG A 12 -8.82 13.95 -23.87
C ARG A 12 -7.36 13.62 -24.23
N ASN A 13 -6.74 14.40 -25.10
CA ASN A 13 -5.33 14.25 -25.45
C ASN A 13 -4.41 14.74 -24.33
N ALA A 14 -4.80 15.78 -23.59
CA ALA A 14 -4.06 16.32 -22.44
C ALA A 14 -4.01 15.33 -21.25
N GLU A 15 -5.15 14.74 -20.90
CA GLU A 15 -5.23 13.72 -19.85
C GLU A 15 -4.45 12.46 -20.21
N ALA A 16 -4.58 11.98 -21.45
CA ALA A 16 -3.80 10.83 -21.92
C ALA A 16 -2.29 11.10 -21.91
N THR A 17 -1.86 12.33 -22.26
CA THR A 17 -0.45 12.72 -22.21
C THR A 17 0.05 12.79 -20.78
N ARG A 18 -0.73 13.39 -19.86
CA ARG A 18 -0.41 13.44 -18.43
C ARG A 18 -0.25 12.03 -17.85
N ALA A 19 -1.18 11.12 -18.16
CA ALA A 19 -1.13 9.73 -17.70
C ALA A 19 0.09 8.98 -18.24
N LYS A 20 0.48 9.20 -19.52
CA LYS A 20 1.69 8.60 -20.09
C LYS A 20 2.97 9.07 -19.38
N ILE A 21 3.07 10.37 -19.11
CA ILE A 21 4.21 10.93 -18.38
C ILE A 21 4.27 10.32 -16.99
N LEU A 22 3.14 10.23 -16.29
CA LEU A 22 3.06 9.69 -14.94
C LEU A 22 3.46 8.21 -14.89
N ALA A 23 3.00 7.40 -15.84
CA ALA A 23 3.37 5.98 -15.93
C ALA A 23 4.88 5.81 -16.19
N ALA A 24 5.48 6.60 -17.08
CA ALA A 24 6.92 6.57 -17.32
C ALA A 24 7.71 7.05 -16.09
N ALA A 25 7.20 8.05 -15.38
CA ALA A 25 7.81 8.58 -14.15
C ALA A 25 7.79 7.56 -13.01
N ILE A 26 6.71 6.79 -12.83
CA ILE A 26 6.61 5.73 -11.83
C ILE A 26 7.75 4.73 -12.02
N ASN A 27 7.99 4.26 -13.24
CA ASN A 27 9.07 3.34 -13.53
C ASN A 27 10.45 3.94 -13.23
N GLU A 28 10.71 5.14 -13.77
CA GLU A 28 12.00 5.80 -13.60
C GLU A 28 12.34 6.08 -12.13
N PHE A 29 11.37 6.57 -11.37
CA PHE A 29 11.56 6.84 -9.94
C PHE A 29 11.67 5.57 -9.09
N ALA A 30 10.96 4.51 -9.44
CA ALA A 30 11.06 3.24 -8.73
C ALA A 30 12.43 2.59 -8.91
N ASP A 31 13.03 2.74 -10.10
CA ASP A 31 14.34 2.17 -10.43
C ASP A 31 15.49 2.99 -9.86
N ARG A 32 15.41 4.33 -9.91
CA ARG A 32 16.54 5.24 -9.62
C ARG A 32 16.34 6.20 -8.46
N GLY A 33 15.15 6.25 -7.92
CA GLY A 33 14.81 7.23 -6.88
C GLY A 33 14.68 8.66 -7.37
N LEU A 34 14.29 9.54 -6.44
CA LEU A 34 14.11 10.95 -6.76
C LEU A 34 15.43 11.62 -7.18
N THR A 35 16.55 11.27 -6.56
CA THR A 35 17.82 11.96 -6.79
C THR A 35 18.41 11.66 -8.16
N GLU A 36 18.48 10.39 -8.56
CA GLU A 36 19.17 9.94 -9.76
C GLU A 36 18.29 9.90 -11.01
N ALA A 37 16.96 9.79 -10.85
CA ALA A 37 16.01 9.80 -11.96
C ALA A 37 16.13 11.10 -12.77
N ARG A 38 15.97 11.00 -14.09
CA ARG A 38 16.13 12.12 -15.01
C ARG A 38 14.82 12.40 -15.76
N THR A 39 14.39 13.65 -15.74
CA THR A 39 13.16 14.06 -16.46
C THR A 39 13.30 13.95 -17.97
N GLU A 40 14.53 13.96 -18.48
CA GLU A 40 14.86 13.69 -19.88
C GLU A 40 14.50 12.25 -20.27
N ASP A 41 14.91 11.28 -19.45
CA ASP A 41 14.67 9.86 -19.68
C ASP A 41 13.16 9.55 -19.61
N ILE A 42 12.44 10.20 -18.68
CA ILE A 42 10.98 10.13 -18.60
C ILE A 42 10.32 10.68 -19.87
N ALA A 43 10.75 11.84 -20.34
CA ALA A 43 10.20 12.48 -21.53
C ALA A 43 10.44 11.63 -22.79
N GLU A 44 11.63 11.05 -22.94
CA GLU A 44 12.00 10.17 -24.03
C GLU A 44 11.15 8.89 -24.05
N ARG A 45 11.02 8.22 -22.90
CA ARG A 45 10.21 6.98 -22.75
C ARG A 45 8.75 7.17 -23.16
N CYS A 46 8.17 8.34 -22.91
CA CYS A 46 6.78 8.60 -23.29
C CYS A 46 6.62 9.37 -24.60
N GLY A 47 7.72 9.66 -25.31
CA GLY A 47 7.71 10.32 -26.62
C GLY A 47 7.19 11.75 -26.57
N VAL A 48 7.47 12.48 -25.47
CA VAL A 48 7.07 13.88 -25.31
C VAL A 48 8.27 14.79 -25.13
N ASN A 49 8.06 16.09 -25.35
CA ASN A 49 9.09 17.08 -25.05
C ASN A 49 9.19 17.28 -23.51
N LYS A 50 10.41 17.39 -22.99
CA LYS A 50 10.69 17.71 -21.58
C LYS A 50 9.88 18.89 -21.04
N ARG A 51 9.62 19.93 -21.89
CA ARG A 51 8.78 21.07 -21.49
C ARG A 51 7.37 20.67 -21.09
N LEU A 52 6.80 19.61 -21.70
CA LEU A 52 5.48 19.09 -21.33
C LEU A 52 5.49 18.43 -19.94
N VAL A 53 6.58 17.78 -19.57
CA VAL A 53 6.73 17.21 -18.21
C VAL A 53 6.62 18.32 -17.17
N TYR A 54 7.36 19.40 -17.34
CA TYR A 54 7.29 20.56 -16.43
C TYR A 54 5.97 21.33 -16.52
N TYR A 55 5.35 21.39 -17.69
CA TYR A 55 4.03 22.00 -17.86
C TYR A 55 2.96 21.31 -17.00
N TYR A 56 2.96 19.96 -16.96
CA TYR A 56 1.96 19.20 -16.23
C TYR A 56 2.27 19.07 -14.72
N PHE A 57 3.52 19.02 -14.34
CA PHE A 57 3.92 18.64 -12.98
C PHE A 57 4.78 19.69 -12.26
N GLY A 58 5.12 20.78 -12.93
CA GLY A 58 5.88 21.90 -12.37
C GLY A 58 7.36 21.59 -12.17
N THR A 59 7.67 20.69 -11.24
CA THR A 59 9.05 20.31 -10.89
C THR A 59 9.24 18.79 -10.93
N LYS A 60 10.49 18.32 -10.85
CA LYS A 60 10.81 16.90 -10.70
C LYS A 60 10.19 16.33 -9.42
N GLU A 61 10.27 17.08 -8.34
CA GLU A 61 9.66 16.74 -7.05
C GLU A 61 8.13 16.69 -7.14
N GLY A 62 7.52 17.62 -7.90
CA GLY A 62 6.07 17.61 -8.17
C GLY A 62 5.64 16.37 -8.97
N LEU A 63 6.44 15.96 -9.95
CA LEU A 63 6.20 14.73 -10.70
C LEU A 63 6.37 13.48 -9.80
N TYR A 64 7.39 13.46 -8.94
CA TYR A 64 7.60 12.37 -7.99
C TYR A 64 6.45 12.27 -6.98
N LEU A 65 5.99 13.41 -6.44
CA LEU A 65 4.82 13.43 -5.56
C LEU A 65 3.58 12.90 -6.26
N ALA A 66 3.33 13.29 -7.52
CA ALA A 66 2.20 12.78 -8.28
C ALA A 66 2.31 11.27 -8.56
N ALA A 67 3.51 10.74 -8.80
CA ALA A 67 3.75 9.31 -8.97
C ALA A 67 3.50 8.53 -7.67
N LEU A 68 3.92 9.07 -6.55
CA LEU A 68 3.69 8.52 -5.22
C LEU A 68 2.19 8.51 -4.87
N GLU A 69 1.50 9.63 -5.10
CA GLU A 69 0.04 9.75 -4.89
C GLU A 69 -0.75 8.76 -5.76
N GLU A 70 -0.35 8.56 -7.00
CA GLU A 70 -0.98 7.59 -7.90
C GLU A 70 -0.83 6.15 -7.39
N ALA A 71 0.37 5.80 -6.89
CA ALA A 71 0.62 4.48 -6.33
C ALA A 71 -0.23 4.22 -5.07
N TYR A 72 -0.39 5.21 -4.19
CA TYR A 72 -1.29 5.10 -3.04
C TYR A 72 -2.76 5.04 -3.45
N ALA A 73 -3.19 5.89 -4.40
CA ALA A 73 -4.57 5.92 -4.86
C ALA A 73 -5.04 4.57 -5.42
N LYS A 74 -4.22 3.91 -6.23
CA LYS A 74 -4.52 2.57 -6.76
C LYS A 74 -4.73 1.53 -5.67
N LEU A 75 -3.89 1.53 -4.65
CA LEU A 75 -4.07 0.61 -3.52
C LEU A 75 -5.37 0.92 -2.77
N THR A 76 -5.62 2.19 -2.48
CA THR A 76 -6.82 2.64 -1.78
C THR A 76 -8.11 2.30 -2.54
N GLU A 77 -8.11 2.48 -3.87
CA GLU A 77 -9.25 2.10 -4.72
C GLU A 77 -9.54 0.59 -4.64
N LEU A 78 -8.51 -0.24 -4.67
CA LEU A 78 -8.67 -1.69 -4.54
C LEU A 78 -9.18 -2.10 -3.15
N GLU A 79 -8.69 -1.46 -2.10
CA GLU A 79 -9.13 -1.69 -0.73
C GLU A 79 -10.59 -1.28 -0.51
N HIS A 80 -11.05 -0.24 -1.22
CA HIS A 80 -12.46 0.16 -1.22
C HIS A 80 -13.37 -0.77 -2.02
N ALA A 81 -12.86 -1.32 -3.10
CA ALA A 81 -13.63 -2.17 -4.00
C ALA A 81 -13.94 -3.56 -3.42
N ILE A 82 -13.24 -3.96 -2.34
CA ILE A 82 -13.55 -5.22 -1.67
C ILE A 82 -14.91 -5.12 -0.99
N ASP A 83 -15.83 -5.96 -1.40
CA ASP A 83 -17.10 -6.17 -0.71
C ASP A 83 -16.92 -7.06 0.53
N VAL A 84 -16.39 -6.44 1.60
CA VAL A 84 -16.16 -7.15 2.87
C VAL A 84 -17.44 -7.40 3.66
N ASP A 85 -18.51 -6.68 3.35
CA ASP A 85 -19.74 -6.70 4.14
C ASP A 85 -20.56 -8.00 3.90
N HIS A 86 -20.41 -8.62 2.73
CA HIS A 86 -21.01 -9.91 2.38
C HIS A 86 -20.15 -11.14 2.74
N LEU A 87 -18.89 -10.90 3.17
CA LEU A 87 -18.01 -11.99 3.59
C LEU A 87 -18.14 -12.24 5.11
N GLU A 88 -18.04 -13.49 5.52
CA GLU A 88 -17.80 -13.81 6.94
C GLU A 88 -16.53 -13.13 7.45
N PRO A 89 -16.47 -12.63 8.70
CA PRO A 89 -15.36 -11.80 9.19
C PRO A 89 -13.97 -12.41 8.99
N LYS A 90 -13.80 -13.72 9.20
CA LYS A 90 -12.51 -14.38 8.92
C LYS A 90 -12.14 -14.37 7.44
N ALA A 91 -13.12 -14.60 6.58
CA ALA A 91 -12.95 -14.55 5.13
C ALA A 91 -12.64 -13.11 4.65
N ALA A 92 -13.26 -12.11 5.25
CA ALA A 92 -13.00 -10.70 4.97
C ALA A 92 -11.54 -10.30 5.30
N ILE A 93 -11.01 -10.72 6.47
CA ILE A 93 -9.61 -10.52 6.83
C ILE A 93 -8.68 -11.22 5.82
N ALA A 94 -8.97 -12.47 5.48
CA ALA A 94 -8.17 -13.20 4.49
C ALA A 94 -8.19 -12.54 3.11
N ALA A 95 -9.34 -12.00 2.69
CA ALA A 95 -9.49 -11.27 1.43
C ALA A 95 -8.64 -9.98 1.40
N LEU A 96 -8.63 -9.21 2.49
CA LEU A 96 -7.77 -8.01 2.62
C LEU A 96 -6.28 -8.36 2.56
N ILE A 97 -5.86 -9.43 3.23
CA ILE A 97 -4.46 -9.90 3.21
C ILE A 97 -4.07 -10.30 1.78
N ASN A 98 -4.92 -11.09 1.12
CA ASN A 98 -4.66 -11.55 -0.24
C ASN A 98 -4.61 -10.39 -1.24
N LEU A 99 -5.52 -9.42 -1.16
CA LEU A 99 -5.49 -8.21 -1.98
C LEU A 99 -4.18 -7.45 -1.84
N LYS A 100 -3.68 -7.27 -0.61
CA LYS A 100 -2.39 -6.61 -0.37
C LYS A 100 -1.23 -7.35 -1.02
N ILE A 101 -1.19 -8.66 -0.88
CA ILE A 101 -0.14 -9.48 -1.47
C ILE A 101 -0.21 -9.41 -3.00
N ASP A 102 -1.41 -9.52 -3.58
CA ASP A 102 -1.62 -9.39 -5.02
C ASP A 102 -1.20 -8.02 -5.53
N TYR A 103 -1.51 -6.97 -4.77
CA TYR A 103 -1.08 -5.63 -5.11
C TYR A 103 0.45 -5.49 -5.12
N TYR A 104 1.15 -6.02 -4.11
CA TYR A 104 2.62 -5.98 -4.05
C TYR A 104 3.27 -6.76 -5.20
N ILE A 105 2.70 -7.91 -5.57
CA ILE A 105 3.17 -8.70 -6.72
C ILE A 105 2.98 -7.94 -8.03
N ALA A 106 1.81 -7.33 -8.22
CA ALA A 106 1.47 -6.61 -9.45
C ALA A 106 2.15 -5.23 -9.54
N ASN A 107 2.55 -4.63 -8.41
CA ASN A 107 3.07 -3.27 -8.32
C ASN A 107 4.38 -3.22 -7.52
N PRO A 108 5.48 -3.86 -7.98
CA PRO A 108 6.75 -3.85 -7.25
C PRO A 108 7.29 -2.43 -7.02
N HIS A 109 6.96 -1.48 -7.90
CA HIS A 109 7.33 -0.06 -7.75
C HIS A 109 6.77 0.59 -6.48
N PHE A 110 5.62 0.12 -5.98
CA PHE A 110 5.07 0.60 -4.73
C PHE A 110 6.00 0.32 -3.54
N ILE A 111 6.60 -0.88 -3.51
CA ILE A 111 7.61 -1.24 -2.49
C ILE A 111 8.83 -0.32 -2.58
N SER A 112 9.32 -0.02 -3.80
CA SER A 112 10.43 0.91 -4.01
C SER A 112 10.11 2.31 -3.48
N PHE A 113 8.91 2.84 -3.76
CA PHE A 113 8.46 4.13 -3.23
C PHE A 113 8.40 4.14 -1.72
N LEU A 114 7.84 3.11 -1.09
CA LEU A 114 7.78 3.01 0.37
C LEU A 114 9.18 3.01 0.99
N ASN A 115 10.10 2.21 0.45
CA ASN A 115 11.48 2.17 0.90
C ASN A 115 12.14 3.55 0.81
N MET A 116 11.96 4.26 -0.30
CA MET A 116 12.53 5.59 -0.49
C MET A 116 11.94 6.64 0.44
N GLU A 117 10.62 6.70 0.55
CA GLU A 117 9.98 7.66 1.46
C GLU A 117 10.40 7.42 2.90
N ASN A 118 10.51 6.17 3.35
CA ASN A 118 11.01 5.86 4.69
C ASN A 118 12.48 6.25 4.87
N LEU A 119 13.34 6.01 3.88
CA LEU A 119 14.74 6.43 3.90
C LEU A 119 14.87 7.96 4.04
N TYR A 120 14.01 8.70 3.34
CA TYR A 120 13.99 10.17 3.36
C TYR A 120 12.97 10.76 4.35
N LYS A 121 12.51 9.97 5.35
CA LYS A 121 11.62 10.41 6.44
C LYS A 121 10.31 11.00 5.95
N ALA A 122 9.74 10.42 4.89
CA ALA A 122 8.48 10.83 4.25
C ALA A 122 8.45 12.32 3.82
N LYS A 123 9.62 12.87 3.48
CA LYS A 123 9.79 14.31 3.16
C LYS A 123 8.90 14.76 1.98
N THR A 124 8.65 13.85 1.02
CA THR A 124 7.81 14.19 -0.13
C THR A 124 6.34 13.88 0.16
N LEU A 125 6.05 12.74 0.74
CA LEU A 125 4.68 12.35 1.10
C LEU A 125 4.02 13.36 2.04
N SER A 126 4.78 13.95 2.98
CA SER A 126 4.27 14.98 3.90
C SER A 126 3.73 16.25 3.23
N LYS A 127 4.09 16.48 1.96
CA LYS A 127 3.59 17.61 1.15
C LYS A 127 2.29 17.30 0.41
N SER A 128 1.84 16.04 0.42
CA SER A 128 0.62 15.63 -0.25
C SER A 128 -0.60 16.23 0.44
N LYS A 129 -1.48 16.85 -0.36
CA LYS A 129 -2.79 17.32 0.09
C LYS A 129 -3.84 16.19 0.12
N ARG A 130 -3.49 15.03 -0.41
CA ARG A 130 -4.37 13.86 -0.55
C ARG A 130 -4.22 12.83 0.58
N LEU A 131 -3.42 13.12 1.62
CA LEU A 131 -3.16 12.16 2.72
C LEU A 131 -4.43 11.63 3.37
N ASN A 132 -5.46 12.47 3.51
CA ASN A 132 -6.73 12.05 4.08
C ASN A 132 -7.50 11.07 3.17
N GLU A 133 -7.32 11.14 1.85
CA GLU A 133 -7.91 10.21 0.90
C GLU A 133 -7.35 8.79 1.08
N PHE A 134 -6.08 8.67 1.48
CA PHE A 134 -5.40 7.39 1.68
C PHE A 134 -5.65 6.78 3.06
N LYS A 135 -6.01 7.61 4.05
CA LYS A 135 -6.05 7.25 5.46
C LYS A 135 -7.39 6.68 5.91
N THR A 136 -8.48 7.35 5.52
CA THR A 136 -9.80 7.13 6.09
C THR A 136 -10.47 5.81 5.67
N PRO A 137 -10.38 5.39 4.40
CA PRO A 137 -11.15 4.25 3.92
C PRO A 137 -10.78 2.94 4.57
N LEU A 138 -9.49 2.72 4.71
CA LEU A 138 -8.94 1.46 5.15
C LEU A 138 -9.22 1.15 6.63
N THR A 139 -9.06 2.16 7.49
CA THR A 139 -9.39 1.99 8.91
C THR A 139 -10.87 1.69 9.10
N GLN A 140 -11.75 2.31 8.30
CA GLN A 140 -13.19 2.03 8.33
C GLN A 140 -13.52 0.61 7.89
N VAL A 141 -12.88 0.10 6.84
CA VAL A 141 -13.09 -1.28 6.37
C VAL A 141 -12.70 -2.27 7.47
N ILE A 142 -11.52 -2.11 8.07
CA ILE A 142 -11.05 -2.99 9.15
C ILE A 142 -11.94 -2.89 10.37
N SER A 143 -12.33 -1.67 10.80
CA SER A 143 -13.23 -1.48 11.93
C SER A 143 -14.55 -2.25 11.75
N ARG A 144 -15.19 -2.14 10.58
CA ARG A 144 -16.43 -2.89 10.29
C ARG A 144 -16.25 -4.41 10.38
N ILE A 145 -15.14 -4.94 9.87
CA ILE A 145 -14.85 -6.37 9.95
C ILE A 145 -14.65 -6.80 11.40
N LEU A 146 -13.89 -6.03 12.19
CA LEU A 146 -13.63 -6.31 13.61
C LEU A 146 -14.91 -6.26 14.43
N GLU A 147 -15.74 -5.22 14.27
CA GLU A 147 -17.03 -5.08 14.96
C GLU A 147 -17.96 -6.27 14.69
N ARG A 148 -18.02 -6.75 13.44
CA ARG A 148 -18.84 -7.92 13.08
C ARG A 148 -18.29 -9.19 13.71
N GLY A 149 -16.98 -9.39 13.67
CA GLY A 149 -16.33 -10.55 14.29
C GLY A 149 -16.46 -10.58 15.80
N GLU A 150 -16.38 -9.43 16.45
CA GLU A 150 -16.62 -9.27 17.90
C GLU A 150 -18.08 -9.59 18.26
N LYS A 151 -19.07 -9.01 17.55
CA LYS A 151 -20.50 -9.30 17.76
C LYS A 151 -20.83 -10.78 17.60
N GLN A 152 -20.12 -11.49 16.75
CA GLN A 152 -20.29 -12.94 16.54
C GLN A 152 -19.46 -13.79 17.53
N GLY A 153 -18.65 -13.17 18.40
CA GLY A 153 -17.80 -13.87 19.34
C GLY A 153 -16.63 -14.63 18.71
N ILE A 154 -16.29 -14.34 17.45
CA ILE A 154 -15.19 -15.00 16.71
C ILE A 154 -13.89 -14.19 16.70
N PHE A 155 -13.97 -12.92 17.05
CA PHE A 155 -12.83 -12.05 17.28
C PHE A 155 -12.86 -11.49 18.71
N ARG A 156 -11.69 -11.25 19.28
CA ARG A 156 -11.53 -10.56 20.56
C ARG A 156 -11.85 -9.06 20.40
N SER A 157 -12.24 -8.40 21.49
CA SER A 157 -12.78 -7.04 21.49
C SER A 157 -11.75 -5.91 21.65
N ASP A 158 -10.48 -6.24 21.89
CA ASP A 158 -9.44 -5.28 22.25
C ASP A 158 -8.47 -4.98 21.09
N ILE A 159 -8.93 -5.08 19.85
CA ILE A 159 -8.11 -4.87 18.65
C ILE A 159 -8.24 -3.45 18.14
N GLU A 160 -7.13 -2.70 18.16
CA GLU A 160 -7.05 -1.42 17.50
C GLU A 160 -6.91 -1.61 15.97
N PRO A 161 -7.86 -1.04 15.16
CA PRO A 161 -7.87 -1.25 13.71
C PRO A 161 -6.58 -0.82 13.00
N ILE A 162 -5.94 0.27 13.45
CA ILE A 162 -4.69 0.78 12.86
C ILE A 162 -3.55 -0.19 13.13
N ASP A 163 -3.44 -0.74 14.35
CA ASP A 163 -2.39 -1.68 14.72
C ASP A 163 -2.53 -3.00 13.95
N LEU A 164 -3.76 -3.48 13.76
CA LEU A 164 -4.02 -4.64 12.91
C LEU A 164 -3.60 -4.38 11.46
N TYR A 165 -3.94 -3.20 10.92
CA TYR A 165 -3.52 -2.82 9.58
C TYR A 165 -2.00 -2.78 9.43
N ILE A 166 -1.31 -2.15 10.37
CA ILE A 166 0.16 -2.07 10.39
C ILE A 166 0.74 -3.50 10.44
N SER A 167 0.19 -4.39 11.25
CA SER A 167 0.63 -5.79 11.35
C SER A 167 0.47 -6.54 10.02
N ILE A 168 -0.68 -6.42 9.37
CA ILE A 168 -0.94 -7.02 8.03
C ILE A 168 0.07 -6.47 7.01
N CYS A 169 0.25 -5.15 6.98
CA CYS A 169 1.20 -4.51 6.08
C CYS A 169 2.64 -4.98 6.35
N ALA A 170 3.07 -5.00 7.61
CA ALA A 170 4.43 -5.37 7.99
C ALA A 170 4.79 -6.79 7.57
N LEU A 171 3.87 -7.75 7.77
CA LEU A 171 4.07 -9.13 7.35
C LEU A 171 4.21 -9.28 5.83
N GLY A 172 3.45 -8.51 5.05
CA GLY A 172 3.60 -8.47 3.59
C GLY A 172 4.83 -7.68 3.17
N PHE A 173 4.94 -6.43 3.57
CA PHE A 173 5.99 -5.50 3.14
C PHE A 173 7.39 -6.05 3.36
N MET A 174 7.71 -6.56 4.55
CA MET A 174 9.02 -7.13 4.88
C MET A 174 9.43 -8.23 3.88
N TYR A 175 8.50 -9.08 3.50
CA TYR A 175 8.77 -10.17 2.56
C TYR A 175 9.15 -9.65 1.17
N PHE A 176 8.39 -8.69 0.63
CA PHE A 176 8.62 -8.13 -0.70
C PHE A 176 9.78 -7.14 -0.74
N ALA A 177 9.93 -6.29 0.29
CA ALA A 177 10.99 -5.30 0.36
C ALA A 177 12.38 -5.94 0.47
N ASN A 178 12.48 -7.09 1.16
CA ASN A 178 13.74 -7.78 1.40
C ASN A 178 13.92 -9.05 0.56
N GLN A 179 13.11 -9.28 -0.47
CA GLN A 179 13.12 -10.51 -1.26
C GLN A 179 14.50 -10.88 -1.81
N HIS A 180 15.30 -9.89 -2.24
CA HIS A 180 16.62 -10.12 -2.82
C HIS A 180 17.64 -10.56 -1.78
N THR A 181 17.70 -9.87 -0.64
CA THR A 181 18.62 -10.20 0.47
C THR A 181 18.23 -11.52 1.12
N LEU A 182 16.94 -11.77 1.35
CA LEU A 182 16.44 -13.03 1.91
C LEU A 182 16.69 -14.20 0.94
N LYS A 183 16.57 -13.99 -0.37
CA LYS A 183 16.91 -15.01 -1.37
C LYS A 183 18.36 -15.44 -1.26
N VAL A 184 19.26 -14.50 -1.08
CA VAL A 184 20.71 -14.80 -0.92
C VAL A 184 20.98 -15.50 0.42
N ILE A 185 20.46 -14.94 1.53
CA ILE A 185 20.71 -15.46 2.88
C ILE A 185 20.17 -16.88 3.06
N PHE A 186 18.95 -17.15 2.59
CA PHE A 186 18.29 -18.44 2.79
C PHE A 186 18.34 -19.37 1.59
N ASN A 187 19.04 -18.98 0.52
CA ASN A 187 19.11 -19.72 -0.74
C ASN A 187 17.74 -20.19 -1.23
N ARG A 188 16.75 -19.32 -1.18
CA ARG A 188 15.34 -19.64 -1.47
C ARG A 188 14.72 -18.60 -2.38
N ASP A 189 14.05 -19.06 -3.45
CA ASP A 189 13.25 -18.18 -4.29
C ASP A 189 11.92 -17.85 -3.62
N LEU A 190 11.84 -16.62 -3.06
CA LEU A 190 10.67 -16.13 -2.36
C LEU A 190 9.52 -15.77 -3.31
N MET A 191 9.82 -15.56 -4.60
CA MET A 191 8.81 -15.18 -5.60
C MET A 191 8.26 -16.37 -6.39
N SER A 192 8.72 -17.61 -6.09
CA SER A 192 8.12 -18.81 -6.65
C SER A 192 6.66 -18.96 -6.19
N ALA A 193 5.83 -19.60 -7.04
CA ALA A 193 4.40 -19.81 -6.74
C ALA A 193 4.18 -20.51 -5.37
N ASP A 194 4.99 -21.52 -5.06
CA ASP A 194 4.92 -22.24 -3.78
C ASP A 194 5.32 -21.37 -2.59
N SER A 195 6.33 -20.51 -2.74
CA SER A 195 6.75 -19.59 -1.69
C SER A 195 5.69 -18.52 -1.41
N LEU A 196 5.09 -17.96 -2.45
CA LEU A 196 4.01 -16.98 -2.34
C LEU A 196 2.76 -17.61 -1.73
N LYS A 197 2.38 -18.83 -2.14
CA LYS A 197 1.25 -19.54 -1.53
C LYS A 197 1.46 -19.75 -0.04
N ARG A 198 2.60 -20.33 0.36
CA ARG A 198 2.93 -20.51 1.78
C ARG A 198 2.96 -19.20 2.56
N ARG A 199 3.45 -18.10 1.95
CA ARG A 199 3.46 -16.80 2.61
C ARG A 199 2.06 -16.27 2.87
N ARG A 200 1.15 -16.40 1.90
CA ARG A 200 -0.27 -16.04 2.07
C ARG A 200 -0.91 -16.79 3.22
N GLU A 201 -0.82 -18.11 3.19
CA GLU A 201 -1.35 -18.99 4.22
C GLU A 201 -0.79 -18.61 5.60
N ASN A 202 0.52 -18.46 5.71
CA ASN A 202 1.17 -18.08 6.96
C ASN A 202 0.69 -16.71 7.50
N ILE A 203 0.55 -15.69 6.67
CA ILE A 203 0.05 -14.37 7.11
C ILE A 203 -1.40 -14.48 7.58
N VAL A 204 -2.25 -15.17 6.84
CA VAL A 204 -3.66 -15.38 7.20
C VAL A 204 -3.76 -16.10 8.56
N ASP A 205 -3.02 -17.19 8.73
CA ASP A 205 -3.02 -17.98 9.95
C ASP A 205 -2.53 -17.17 11.17
N LEU A 206 -1.45 -16.41 11.00
CA LEU A 206 -0.91 -15.54 12.06
C LEU A 206 -1.93 -14.48 12.49
N ILE A 207 -2.54 -13.80 11.53
CA ILE A 207 -3.50 -12.73 11.82
C ILE A 207 -4.79 -13.31 12.43
N LEU A 208 -5.34 -14.39 11.88
CA LEU A 208 -6.55 -15.02 12.44
C LEU A 208 -6.30 -15.63 13.83
N SER A 209 -5.11 -16.17 14.08
CA SER A 209 -4.72 -16.63 15.40
C SER A 209 -4.64 -15.47 16.39
N TYR A 210 -4.09 -14.32 15.99
CA TYR A 210 -4.04 -13.12 16.83
C TYR A 210 -5.44 -12.60 17.18
N LEU A 211 -6.39 -12.69 16.25
CA LEU A 211 -7.77 -12.24 16.43
C LEU A 211 -8.64 -13.19 17.27
N ASN A 212 -8.16 -14.40 17.55
CA ASN A 212 -8.96 -15.42 18.26
C ASN A 212 -9.26 -15.01 19.71
N PRO A 213 -10.53 -15.10 20.18
CA PRO A 213 -10.92 -14.76 21.55
C PRO A 213 -10.16 -15.53 22.65
N SER A 214 -9.78 -16.79 22.38
CA SER A 214 -9.02 -17.61 23.34
C SER A 214 -7.64 -17.04 23.69
N ASN A 215 -7.11 -16.11 22.89
CA ASN A 215 -5.83 -15.43 23.15
C ASN A 215 -5.98 -14.15 24.00
N ALA A 216 -7.19 -13.72 24.35
CA ALA A 216 -7.42 -12.55 25.20
C ALA A 216 -6.87 -12.74 26.63
N GLY A 217 -6.89 -13.97 27.17
CA GLY A 217 -6.34 -14.28 28.48
C GLY A 217 -4.81 -14.15 28.58
N VAL A 218 -4.09 -14.42 27.53
CA VAL A 218 -2.61 -14.33 27.48
C VAL A 218 -2.13 -12.87 27.60
N GLN A 219 -2.92 -11.90 27.14
CA GLN A 219 -2.56 -10.47 27.25
C GLN A 219 -2.85 -9.89 28.63
N ALA A 220 -3.89 -10.35 29.32
CA ALA A 220 -4.14 -9.95 30.71
C ALA A 220 -2.98 -10.38 31.63
N GLU A 221 -2.40 -11.55 31.40
CA GLU A 221 -1.22 -12.02 32.12
C GLU A 221 0.05 -11.24 31.73
N ARG A 222 0.26 -10.94 30.42
CA ARG A 222 1.37 -10.12 29.96
C ARG A 222 1.31 -8.69 30.49
N GLN A 223 0.13 -8.10 30.53
CA GLN A 223 -0.05 -6.74 31.07
C GLN A 223 0.24 -6.67 32.57
N ARG A 224 -0.14 -7.70 33.32
CA ARG A 224 0.23 -7.86 34.75
C ARG A 224 1.74 -8.03 34.95
N SER A 225 2.40 -8.80 34.09
CA SER A 225 3.86 -9.02 34.14
C SER A 225 4.64 -7.73 33.82
N LEU A 226 4.27 -6.99 32.77
CA LEU A 226 4.90 -5.72 32.41
C LEU A 226 4.69 -4.62 33.46
N THR A 227 3.53 -4.60 34.12
CA THR A 227 3.24 -3.66 35.22
C THR A 227 4.07 -3.97 36.46
N LEU A 228 4.35 -5.23 36.72
CA LEU A 228 5.21 -5.66 37.83
C LEU A 228 6.69 -5.31 37.58
N GLU A 229 7.18 -5.44 36.33
CA GLU A 229 8.56 -5.07 35.99
C GLU A 229 8.76 -3.55 36.02
N THR A 230 7.75 -2.74 35.71
CA THR A 230 7.84 -1.26 35.78
C THR A 230 7.76 -0.73 37.22
N LEU A 231 7.31 -1.53 38.18
CA LEU A 231 7.25 -1.17 39.61
C LEU A 231 8.54 -1.52 40.38
N ILE A 232 9.49 -2.20 39.73
CA ILE A 232 10.75 -2.68 40.33
C ILE A 232 11.97 -1.87 39.86
N LEU A 233 11.80 -0.94 38.90
CA LEU A 233 12.78 0.05 38.47
C LEU A 233 12.46 1.45 38.99
#